data_e5f43eaad828effcdf121511155dba5f
#
_entry.id   e5f43eaad828effcdf121511155dba5f
#
_cell.length_a   1.000
_cell.length_b   1.000
_cell.length_c   1.000
_cell.angle_alpha   90.00
_cell.angle_beta   90.00
_cell.angle_gamma   90.00
#
_symmetry.space_group_name_H-M   'P 1'
#
loop_
_entity.id
_entity.type
_entity.pdbx_description
1 polymer ?
#
loop_
_entity_poly.entity_id
_entity_poly.type
_entity_poly.pdbx_seq_one_letter_code
_entity_poly.pdbx_strand_id
1 'polypeptide(L)'
;CATGPLRPSIPIQRCLIMKRAVDIVIATLLSVLLILPALLVALAIKLDSRGPVLSRPHRVGRHGRMVKVWEFRTAIADPDAMETVGGCHGEQVTRVGALLRKLGIARWPLLWCVLNGDFSVVGPRAEMPRYVGVYPPALRKVVLSVKPGLVDLSSREAHAERALLAGLEGDALEEAYVEKVLPRRLELGKQYVEGRGFWMDLRILAGCLAGPLLR
;
A
#
# COMPACT_ATOMS: atom_id res chain seq x y z
N CYS A 1 1.13 -40.79 15.81
CA CYS A 1 -0.04 -40.67 14.92
C CYS A 1 -1.22 -40.11 15.71
N ALA A 2 -1.54 -38.84 15.50
CA ALA A 2 -2.80 -38.22 15.93
C ALA A 2 -3.20 -37.16 14.89
N THR A 3 -3.97 -37.61 13.91
CA THR A 3 -4.70 -36.73 12.99
C THR A 3 -5.85 -36.11 13.76
N GLY A 4 -5.65 -34.86 14.23
CA GLY A 4 -6.74 -34.06 14.77
C GLY A 4 -7.77 -33.74 13.69
N PRO A 5 -9.08 -33.66 14.03
CA PRO A 5 -10.13 -33.43 13.06
C PRO A 5 -9.95 -32.04 12.39
N LEU A 6 -9.92 -32.05 11.06
CA LEU A 6 -9.98 -30.85 10.22
C LEU A 6 -11.22 -30.04 10.58
N ARG A 7 -11.05 -28.82 11.06
CA ARG A 7 -12.15 -27.88 11.27
C ARG A 7 -12.92 -27.73 9.96
N PRO A 8 -14.25 -27.76 9.98
CA PRO A 8 -15.06 -27.61 8.78
C PRO A 8 -14.72 -26.26 8.11
N SER A 9 -14.21 -26.33 6.90
CA SER A 9 -13.92 -25.19 6.07
C SER A 9 -15.24 -24.47 5.74
N ILE A 10 -15.45 -23.30 6.33
CA ILE A 10 -16.39 -22.30 5.76
C ILE A 10 -15.97 -22.14 4.31
N PRO A 11 -16.88 -22.31 3.34
CA PRO A 11 -16.50 -22.30 1.93
C PRO A 11 -15.74 -21.02 1.63
N ILE A 12 -14.49 -21.15 1.20
CA ILE A 12 -13.52 -20.05 0.94
C ILE A 12 -14.16 -18.95 0.10
N GLN A 13 -15.08 -19.31 -0.79
CA GLN A 13 -15.86 -18.37 -1.61
C GLN A 13 -16.74 -17.41 -0.79
N ARG A 14 -17.45 -17.88 0.24
CA ARG A 14 -18.29 -17.00 1.08
C ARG A 14 -17.47 -15.99 1.85
N CYS A 15 -16.31 -16.39 2.35
CA CYS A 15 -15.38 -15.50 3.03
C CYS A 15 -14.84 -14.41 2.08
N LEU A 16 -14.53 -14.75 0.83
CA LEU A 16 -14.05 -13.80 -0.18
C LEU A 16 -15.15 -12.80 -0.61
N ILE A 17 -16.38 -13.25 -0.77
CA ILE A 17 -17.52 -12.40 -1.13
C ILE A 17 -17.81 -11.41 0.01
N MET A 18 -17.85 -11.90 1.26
CA MET A 18 -18.09 -11.07 2.43
C MET A 18 -16.99 -10.02 2.60
N LYS A 19 -15.72 -10.42 2.46
CA LYS A 19 -14.59 -9.48 2.46
C LYS A 19 -14.75 -8.41 1.37
N ARG A 20 -15.13 -8.80 0.16
CA ARG A 20 -15.32 -7.85 -0.94
C ARG A 20 -16.46 -6.86 -0.66
N ALA A 21 -17.57 -7.31 -0.10
CA ALA A 21 -18.67 -6.44 0.30
C ALA A 21 -18.21 -5.41 1.35
N VAL A 22 -17.49 -5.85 2.38
CA VAL A 22 -16.92 -4.97 3.41
C VAL A 22 -15.94 -3.96 2.80
N ASP A 23 -15.04 -4.40 1.92
CA ASP A 23 -14.10 -3.52 1.21
C ASP A 23 -14.85 -2.40 0.45
N ILE A 24 -15.91 -2.76 -0.29
CA ILE A 24 -16.71 -1.80 -1.06
C ILE A 24 -17.40 -0.80 -0.13
N VAL A 25 -18.06 -1.29 0.94
CA VAL A 25 -18.75 -0.42 1.90
C VAL A 25 -17.78 0.58 2.53
N ILE A 26 -16.64 0.09 3.05
CA ILE A 26 -15.62 0.96 3.67
C ILE A 26 -15.08 1.96 2.65
N ALA A 27 -14.70 1.49 1.44
CA ALA A 27 -14.14 2.35 0.42
C ALA A 27 -15.15 3.42 -0.05
N THR A 28 -16.44 3.07 -0.17
CA THR A 28 -17.48 4.03 -0.54
C THR A 28 -17.68 5.09 0.56
N LEU A 29 -17.84 4.66 1.82
CA LEU A 29 -18.01 5.58 2.94
C LEU A 29 -16.83 6.54 3.08
N LEU A 30 -15.60 6.01 3.02
CA LEU A 30 -14.40 6.86 3.08
C LEU A 30 -14.28 7.76 1.86
N SER A 31 -14.62 7.29 0.66
CA SER A 31 -14.59 8.14 -0.54
C SER A 31 -15.55 9.31 -0.44
N VAL A 32 -16.78 9.09 0.04
CA VAL A 32 -17.76 10.16 0.25
C VAL A 32 -17.28 11.14 1.32
N LEU A 33 -16.80 10.64 2.46
CA LEU A 33 -16.29 11.47 3.57
C LEU A 33 -15.08 12.32 3.13
N LEU A 34 -14.20 11.77 2.31
CA LEU A 34 -12.95 12.41 1.90
C LEU A 34 -13.07 13.26 0.62
N ILE A 35 -14.25 13.36 -0.03
CA ILE A 35 -14.43 14.16 -1.24
C ILE A 35 -14.01 15.62 -1.01
N LEU A 36 -14.56 16.27 0.02
CA LEU A 36 -14.26 17.68 0.29
C LEU A 36 -12.78 17.90 0.67
N PRO A 37 -12.19 17.17 1.62
CA PRO A 37 -10.75 17.25 1.87
C PRO A 37 -9.90 16.96 0.63
N ALA A 38 -10.29 15.99 -0.22
CA ALA A 38 -9.56 15.66 -1.44
C ALA A 38 -9.57 16.82 -2.46
N LEU A 39 -10.67 17.54 -2.57
CA LEU A 39 -10.76 18.76 -3.41
C LEU A 39 -9.84 19.87 -2.89
N LEU A 40 -9.77 20.07 -1.58
CA LEU A 40 -8.84 21.05 -0.98
C LEU A 40 -7.37 20.64 -1.23
N VAL A 41 -7.05 19.38 -1.10
CA VAL A 41 -5.72 18.84 -1.44
C VAL A 41 -5.42 19.05 -2.93
N ALA A 42 -6.38 18.76 -3.80
CA ALA A 42 -6.22 18.97 -5.25
C ALA A 42 -5.93 20.43 -5.61
N LEU A 43 -6.65 21.35 -4.97
CA LEU A 43 -6.42 22.80 -5.12
C LEU A 43 -5.02 23.18 -4.62
N ALA A 44 -4.62 22.72 -3.43
CA ALA A 44 -3.30 22.98 -2.87
C ALA A 44 -2.17 22.49 -3.81
N ILE A 45 -2.30 21.29 -4.37
CA ILE A 45 -1.32 20.75 -5.34
C ILE A 45 -1.23 21.63 -6.60
N LYS A 46 -2.37 22.13 -7.09
CA LYS A 46 -2.41 22.99 -8.28
C LYS A 46 -1.78 24.35 -8.04
N LEU A 47 -1.92 24.89 -6.83
CA LEU A 47 -1.32 26.18 -6.44
C LEU A 47 0.20 26.04 -6.19
N ASP A 48 0.64 24.90 -5.65
CA ASP A 48 2.05 24.65 -5.31
C ASP A 48 2.92 24.36 -6.54
N SER A 49 2.38 23.67 -7.55
CA SER A 49 3.15 23.27 -8.73
C SER A 49 2.30 23.05 -9.98
N ARG A 50 2.85 23.38 -11.16
CA ARG A 50 2.20 23.13 -12.45
C ARG A 50 2.17 21.63 -12.76
N GLY A 51 1.03 21.14 -13.33
CA GLY A 51 0.88 19.76 -13.79
C GLY A 51 -0.37 19.05 -13.26
N PRO A 52 -0.51 17.72 -13.42
CA PRO A 52 -1.67 16.95 -12.98
C PRO A 52 -1.73 16.86 -11.46
N VAL A 53 -2.96 16.75 -10.91
CA VAL A 53 -3.19 16.56 -9.46
C VAL A 53 -2.85 15.13 -9.02
N LEU A 54 -3.11 14.19 -9.91
CA LEU A 54 -2.94 12.75 -9.64
C LEU A 54 -1.76 12.20 -10.44
N SER A 55 -0.99 11.34 -9.82
CA SER A 55 0.01 10.47 -10.44
C SER A 55 -0.56 9.05 -10.59
N ARG A 56 0.02 8.27 -11.51
CA ARG A 56 -0.44 6.91 -11.82
C ARG A 56 0.72 5.93 -11.87
N PRO A 57 1.44 5.72 -10.76
CA PRO A 57 2.53 4.76 -10.72
C PRO A 57 2.04 3.34 -10.96
N HIS A 58 2.94 2.50 -11.50
CA HIS A 58 2.67 1.09 -11.71
C HIS A 58 3.01 0.28 -10.46
N ARG A 59 2.13 -0.62 -10.07
CA ARG A 59 2.34 -1.55 -8.96
C ARG A 59 1.97 -2.97 -9.39
N VAL A 60 2.51 -3.94 -8.69
CA VAL A 60 2.16 -5.34 -8.94
C VAL A 60 0.98 -5.71 -8.05
N GLY A 61 -0.10 -6.12 -8.69
CA GLY A 61 -1.32 -6.60 -8.07
C GLY A 61 -1.36 -8.13 -7.96
N ARG A 62 -2.58 -8.65 -7.74
CA ARG A 62 -2.83 -10.09 -7.59
C ARG A 62 -2.36 -10.85 -8.83
N HIS A 63 -1.74 -12.02 -8.60
CA HIS A 63 -1.18 -12.91 -9.63
C HIS A 63 -0.11 -12.26 -10.53
N GLY A 64 0.55 -11.20 -10.04
CA GLY A 64 1.58 -10.51 -10.82
C GLY A 64 1.03 -9.53 -11.86
N ARG A 65 -0.29 -9.27 -11.88
CA ARG A 65 -0.89 -8.31 -12.82
C ARG A 65 -0.42 -6.90 -12.53
N MET A 66 -0.02 -6.17 -13.56
CA MET A 66 0.32 -4.76 -13.45
C MET A 66 -0.93 -3.92 -13.26
N VAL A 67 -0.93 -3.07 -12.25
CA VAL A 67 -2.04 -2.16 -11.93
C VAL A 67 -1.51 -0.73 -11.85
N LYS A 68 -2.21 0.19 -12.51
CA LYS A 68 -1.98 1.63 -12.35
C LYS A 68 -2.73 2.10 -11.11
N VAL A 69 -2.01 2.57 -10.11
CA VAL A 69 -2.62 3.09 -8.89
C VAL A 69 -2.82 4.60 -8.97
N TRP A 70 -3.82 5.10 -8.26
CA TRP A 70 -4.10 6.53 -8.20
C TRP A 70 -3.55 7.08 -6.89
N GLU A 71 -2.64 8.04 -6.99
CA GLU A 71 -2.08 8.74 -5.84
C GLU A 71 -2.07 10.25 -6.11
N PHE A 72 -2.17 11.08 -5.06
CA PHE A 72 -1.93 12.50 -5.22
C PHE A 72 -0.47 12.73 -5.60
N ARG A 73 -0.24 13.65 -6.53
CA ARG A 73 1.11 14.03 -6.91
C ARG A 73 1.81 14.73 -5.74
N THR A 74 2.97 14.21 -5.38
CA THR A 74 3.79 14.75 -4.28
C THR A 74 5.09 15.37 -4.75
N ALA A 75 5.42 15.21 -6.03
CA ALA A 75 6.64 15.72 -6.60
C ALA A 75 6.47 16.06 -8.08
N ILE A 76 7.40 16.85 -8.58
CA ILE A 76 7.55 17.13 -10.00
C ILE A 76 8.41 16.01 -10.54
N ALA A 77 7.79 15.04 -11.22
CA ALA A 77 8.52 13.92 -11.81
C ALA A 77 9.23 14.39 -13.09
N ASP A 78 10.48 13.98 -13.24
CA ASP A 78 11.13 13.92 -14.53
C ASP A 78 10.42 12.82 -15.34
N PRO A 79 9.96 13.07 -16.57
CA PRO A 79 9.31 12.06 -17.41
C PRO A 79 10.15 10.80 -17.62
N ASP A 80 11.47 10.92 -17.59
CA ASP A 80 12.44 9.85 -17.82
C ASP A 80 13.02 9.27 -16.52
N ALA A 81 12.62 9.81 -15.36
CA ALA A 81 13.14 9.34 -14.08
C ALA A 81 12.57 7.97 -13.69
N MET A 82 13.47 7.07 -13.33
CA MET A 82 13.11 5.74 -12.83
C MET A 82 12.49 5.84 -11.44
N GLU A 83 11.29 5.28 -11.26
CA GLU A 83 10.61 5.25 -9.97
C GLU A 83 11.39 4.40 -8.95
N THR A 84 11.77 5.01 -7.82
CA THR A 84 12.55 4.40 -6.75
C THR A 84 11.80 4.40 -5.42
N VAL A 85 12.37 3.77 -4.40
CA VAL A 85 11.88 3.90 -3.01
C VAL A 85 12.00 5.37 -2.60
N GLY A 86 10.89 5.96 -2.14
CA GLY A 86 10.86 7.36 -1.73
C GLY A 86 10.53 8.36 -2.82
N GLY A 87 10.48 7.94 -4.09
CA GLY A 87 10.15 8.77 -5.25
C GLY A 87 10.97 8.41 -6.47
N CYS A 88 10.95 9.22 -7.51
CA CYS A 88 11.82 9.04 -8.67
C CYS A 88 13.23 9.61 -8.37
N HIS A 89 14.25 9.05 -8.99
CA HIS A 89 15.62 9.61 -8.95
C HIS A 89 15.58 11.04 -9.52
N GLY A 90 16.09 12.03 -8.77
CA GLY A 90 16.03 13.45 -9.18
C GLY A 90 14.65 14.12 -8.96
N GLU A 91 13.71 13.45 -8.31
CA GLU A 91 12.36 13.96 -8.04
C GLU A 91 12.41 15.16 -7.09
N GLN A 92 11.96 16.32 -7.54
CA GLN A 92 11.76 17.47 -6.68
C GLN A 92 10.44 17.34 -5.92
N VAL A 93 10.52 16.97 -4.64
CA VAL A 93 9.35 16.92 -3.77
C VAL A 93 8.80 18.33 -3.57
N THR A 94 7.52 18.54 -3.87
CA THR A 94 6.86 19.83 -3.66
C THR A 94 6.58 20.09 -2.19
N ARG A 95 6.35 21.35 -1.78
CA ARG A 95 6.05 21.69 -0.37
C ARG A 95 4.78 20.98 0.10
N VAL A 96 3.72 21.05 -0.69
CA VAL A 96 2.47 20.35 -0.43
C VAL A 96 2.70 18.84 -0.46
N GLY A 97 3.49 18.33 -1.41
CA GLY A 97 3.84 16.91 -1.50
C GLY A 97 4.53 16.36 -0.26
N ALA A 98 5.49 17.09 0.31
CA ALA A 98 6.15 16.73 1.57
C ALA A 98 5.14 16.60 2.73
N LEU A 99 4.20 17.55 2.82
CA LEU A 99 3.12 17.51 3.81
C LEU A 99 2.20 16.29 3.61
N LEU A 100 1.80 16.02 2.36
CA LEU A 100 0.96 14.86 2.01
C LEU A 100 1.63 13.54 2.37
N ARG A 101 2.94 13.42 2.12
CA ARG A 101 3.75 12.25 2.52
C ARG A 101 3.84 12.11 4.04
N LYS A 102 4.07 13.23 4.75
CA LYS A 102 4.14 13.25 6.22
C LYS A 102 2.83 12.84 6.87
N LEU A 103 1.71 13.33 6.36
CA LEU A 103 0.36 13.03 6.86
C LEU A 103 -0.18 11.67 6.35
N GLY A 104 0.48 11.03 5.39
CA GLY A 104 0.03 9.76 4.81
C GLY A 104 -1.20 9.85 3.91
N ILE A 105 -1.61 11.07 3.52
CA ILE A 105 -2.83 11.32 2.72
C ILE A 105 -2.61 11.22 1.20
N ALA A 106 -1.37 11.14 0.75
CA ALA A 106 -1.03 11.00 -0.67
C ALA A 106 -1.73 9.81 -1.34
N ARG A 107 -2.06 8.78 -0.56
CA ARG A 107 -2.67 7.53 -1.03
C ARG A 107 -4.19 7.46 -0.97
N TRP A 108 -4.89 8.51 -0.56
CA TRP A 108 -6.36 8.50 -0.51
C TRP A 108 -7.03 8.11 -1.84
N PRO A 109 -6.53 8.57 -3.01
CA PRO A 109 -7.12 8.16 -4.29
C PRO A 109 -7.04 6.65 -4.58
N LEU A 110 -6.23 5.88 -3.84
CA LEU A 110 -6.19 4.40 -3.91
C LEU A 110 -7.53 3.75 -3.54
N LEU A 111 -8.42 4.45 -2.81
CA LEU A 111 -9.79 4.00 -2.55
C LEU A 111 -10.53 3.69 -3.86
N TRP A 112 -10.25 4.44 -4.92
CA TRP A 112 -10.78 4.16 -6.26
C TRP A 112 -10.32 2.81 -6.80
N CYS A 113 -9.06 2.42 -6.55
CA CYS A 113 -8.54 1.10 -6.94
C CYS A 113 -9.20 -0.03 -6.14
N VAL A 114 -9.63 0.25 -4.89
CA VAL A 114 -10.43 -0.71 -4.10
C VAL A 114 -11.81 -0.87 -4.73
N LEU A 115 -12.50 0.21 -5.09
CA LEU A 115 -13.82 0.17 -5.73
C LEU A 115 -13.78 -0.56 -7.07
N ASN A 116 -12.76 -0.34 -7.89
CA ASN A 116 -12.56 -1.04 -9.16
C ASN A 116 -12.20 -2.53 -8.99
N GLY A 117 -11.77 -2.93 -7.80
CA GLY A 117 -11.48 -4.32 -7.50
C GLY A 117 -10.04 -4.76 -7.71
N ASP A 118 -9.14 -3.86 -8.04
CA ASP A 118 -7.71 -4.14 -8.16
C ASP A 118 -7.04 -4.27 -6.78
N PHE A 119 -7.56 -3.55 -5.79
CA PHE A 119 -7.10 -3.53 -4.40
C PHE A 119 -8.17 -4.02 -3.42
N SER A 120 -7.76 -4.28 -2.19
CA SER A 120 -8.58 -4.49 -0.99
C SER A 120 -8.25 -3.38 0.01
N VAL A 121 -9.13 -3.14 0.98
CA VAL A 121 -8.81 -2.21 2.08
C VAL A 121 -7.64 -2.73 2.89
N VAL A 122 -7.63 -4.03 3.22
CA VAL A 122 -6.54 -4.67 3.96
C VAL A 122 -5.92 -5.80 3.12
N GLY A 123 -4.60 -5.79 3.00
CA GLY A 123 -3.86 -6.79 2.22
C GLY A 123 -2.36 -6.53 2.22
N PRO A 124 -1.55 -7.40 1.63
CA PRO A 124 -0.12 -7.16 1.47
C PRO A 124 0.13 -5.88 0.69
N ARG A 125 1.25 -5.22 0.97
CA ARG A 125 1.63 -3.99 0.27
C ARG A 125 1.89 -4.25 -1.22
N ALA A 126 1.34 -3.40 -2.09
CA ALA A 126 1.65 -3.41 -3.50
C ALA A 126 3.05 -2.82 -3.74
N GLU A 127 3.96 -3.62 -4.23
CA GLU A 127 5.34 -3.20 -4.52
C GLU A 127 5.55 -2.88 -6.01
N MET A 128 6.65 -2.19 -6.28
CA MET A 128 7.06 -1.88 -7.65
C MET A 128 7.49 -3.16 -8.40
N PRO A 129 7.33 -3.20 -9.73
CA PRO A 129 7.66 -4.38 -10.52
C PRO A 129 9.09 -4.87 -10.31
N ARG A 130 10.04 -3.95 -10.21
CA ARG A 130 11.46 -4.26 -10.03
C ARG A 130 11.74 -4.98 -8.70
N TYR A 131 11.08 -4.59 -7.62
CA TYR A 131 11.24 -5.27 -6.32
C TYR A 131 10.56 -6.63 -6.29
N VAL A 132 9.41 -6.77 -6.97
CA VAL A 132 8.77 -8.08 -7.11
C VAL A 132 9.63 -9.05 -7.94
N GLY A 133 10.49 -8.53 -8.83
CA GLY A 133 11.46 -9.31 -9.60
C GLY A 133 12.46 -10.07 -8.71
N VAL A 134 12.87 -9.48 -7.59
CA VAL A 134 13.85 -10.06 -6.64
C VAL A 134 13.22 -10.91 -5.54
N TYR A 135 11.89 -11.09 -5.53
CA TYR A 135 11.22 -11.93 -4.53
C TYR A 135 11.64 -13.39 -4.65
N PRO A 136 11.92 -14.08 -3.53
CA PRO A 136 12.04 -15.53 -3.52
C PRO A 136 10.78 -16.17 -4.12
N PRO A 137 10.92 -17.15 -5.06
CA PRO A 137 9.77 -17.70 -5.81
C PRO A 137 8.63 -18.22 -4.92
N ALA A 138 8.96 -18.83 -3.79
CA ALA A 138 7.98 -19.35 -2.83
C ALA A 138 7.15 -18.22 -2.20
N LEU A 139 7.80 -17.15 -1.72
CA LEU A 139 7.13 -15.99 -1.11
C LEU A 139 6.36 -15.18 -2.15
N ARG A 140 6.91 -15.02 -3.35
CA ARG A 140 6.23 -14.36 -4.47
C ARG A 140 4.88 -14.99 -4.76
N LYS A 141 4.83 -16.33 -4.87
CA LYS A 141 3.58 -17.08 -5.13
C LYS A 141 2.56 -16.86 -4.02
N VAL A 142 2.98 -16.86 -2.76
CA VAL A 142 2.11 -16.66 -1.60
C VAL A 142 1.58 -15.24 -1.54
N VAL A 143 2.47 -14.25 -1.52
CA VAL A 143 2.08 -12.83 -1.35
C VAL A 143 1.21 -12.33 -2.50
N LEU A 144 1.51 -12.73 -3.73
CA LEU A 144 0.73 -12.33 -4.91
C LEU A 144 -0.55 -13.16 -5.11
N SER A 145 -0.86 -14.14 -4.25
CA SER A 145 -2.11 -14.92 -4.36
C SER A 145 -3.36 -14.14 -4.01
N VAL A 146 -3.21 -13.02 -3.29
CA VAL A 146 -4.29 -12.15 -2.84
C VAL A 146 -4.19 -10.75 -3.47
N LYS A 147 -5.27 -9.95 -3.35
CA LYS A 147 -5.22 -8.54 -3.76
C LYS A 147 -4.35 -7.75 -2.79
N PRO A 148 -3.54 -6.80 -3.28
CA PRO A 148 -2.81 -5.89 -2.42
C PRO A 148 -3.78 -4.99 -1.64
N GLY A 149 -3.32 -4.51 -0.48
CA GLY A 149 -4.10 -3.66 0.41
C GLY A 149 -3.71 -2.18 0.36
N LEU A 150 -4.70 -1.32 0.69
CA LEU A 150 -4.46 0.07 1.03
C LEU A 150 -3.69 0.16 2.36
N VAL A 151 -4.07 -0.69 3.30
CA VAL A 151 -3.44 -0.88 4.61
C VAL A 151 -2.88 -2.29 4.71
N ASP A 152 -1.71 -2.43 5.29
CA ASP A 152 -0.99 -3.69 5.47
C ASP A 152 -0.42 -3.84 6.90
N LEU A 153 0.07 -5.04 7.22
CA LEU A 153 0.72 -5.30 8.51
C LEU A 153 2.00 -4.46 8.71
N SER A 154 2.74 -4.15 7.64
CA SER A 154 3.96 -3.34 7.71
C SER A 154 3.67 -1.87 7.99
N SER A 155 2.43 -1.42 7.84
CA SER A 155 2.03 -0.04 8.16
C SER A 155 2.33 0.33 9.62
N ARG A 156 2.37 -0.65 10.53
CA ARG A 156 2.76 -0.44 11.94
C ARG A 156 4.26 -0.20 12.11
N GLU A 157 5.07 -0.76 11.22
CA GLU A 157 6.52 -0.65 11.23
C GLU A 157 7.03 0.53 10.37
N ALA A 158 6.12 1.28 9.73
CA ALA A 158 6.45 2.36 8.80
C ALA A 158 7.36 3.46 9.37
N HIS A 159 7.37 3.64 10.72
CA HIS A 159 8.28 4.57 11.36
C HIS A 159 9.70 4.00 11.45
N ALA A 160 9.83 2.75 11.87
CA ALA A 160 11.10 2.06 11.93
C ALA A 160 11.72 1.92 10.52
N GLU A 161 10.91 1.60 9.50
CA GLU A 161 11.35 1.56 8.10
C GLU A 161 11.90 2.94 7.65
N ARG A 162 11.19 4.02 7.97
CA ARG A 162 11.65 5.38 7.64
C ARG A 162 12.95 5.73 8.36
N ALA A 163 13.10 5.32 9.63
CA ALA A 163 14.33 5.54 10.38
C ALA A 163 15.51 4.76 9.80
N LEU A 164 15.29 3.52 9.33
CA LEU A 164 16.32 2.70 8.67
C LEU A 164 16.80 3.30 7.34
N LEU A 165 15.93 4.02 6.65
CA LEU A 165 16.21 4.61 5.33
C LEU A 165 16.59 6.09 5.42
N ALA A 166 16.55 6.69 6.61
CA ALA A 166 16.81 8.11 6.82
C ALA A 166 18.27 8.46 6.47
N GLY A 167 18.43 9.52 5.68
CA GLY A 167 19.78 10.00 5.25
C GLY A 167 20.42 9.17 4.15
N LEU A 168 19.75 8.13 3.63
CA LEU A 168 20.23 7.38 2.47
C LEU A 168 19.58 7.92 1.20
N GLU A 169 20.36 7.98 0.12
CA GLU A 169 19.93 8.44 -1.20
C GLU A 169 20.48 7.53 -2.30
N GLY A 170 19.85 7.56 -3.49
CA GLY A 170 20.30 6.84 -4.65
C GLY A 170 20.41 5.33 -4.43
N ASP A 171 21.52 4.75 -4.89
CA ASP A 171 21.76 3.30 -4.85
C ASP A 171 21.84 2.75 -3.43
N ALA A 172 22.41 3.52 -2.48
CA ALA A 172 22.47 3.12 -1.07
C ALA A 172 21.08 2.99 -0.42
N LEU A 173 20.13 3.85 -0.80
CA LEU A 173 18.75 3.77 -0.37
C LEU A 173 18.07 2.50 -0.89
N GLU A 174 18.32 2.16 -2.17
CA GLU A 174 17.76 0.97 -2.78
C GLU A 174 18.30 -0.32 -2.21
N GLU A 175 19.61 -0.39 -2.04
CA GLU A 175 20.28 -1.53 -1.41
C GLU A 175 19.76 -1.75 0.00
N ALA A 176 19.71 -0.71 0.83
CA ALA A 176 19.17 -0.79 2.18
C ALA A 176 17.68 -1.22 2.19
N TYR A 177 16.90 -0.76 1.21
CA TYR A 177 15.51 -1.19 1.08
C TYR A 177 15.38 -2.67 0.75
N VAL A 178 16.11 -3.15 -0.26
CA VAL A 178 16.08 -4.55 -0.72
C VAL A 178 16.61 -5.49 0.36
N GLU A 179 17.66 -5.11 1.07
CA GLU A 179 18.30 -5.96 2.07
C GLU A 179 17.59 -5.98 3.42
N LYS A 180 17.06 -4.82 3.88
CA LYS A 180 16.57 -4.68 5.26
C LYS A 180 15.06 -4.57 5.36
N VAL A 181 14.42 -3.84 4.43
CA VAL A 181 12.97 -3.55 4.50
C VAL A 181 12.15 -4.59 3.77
N LEU A 182 12.55 -4.92 2.55
CA LEU A 182 11.79 -5.81 1.66
C LEU A 182 11.58 -7.22 2.24
N PRO A 183 12.59 -7.90 2.84
CA PRO A 183 12.41 -9.23 3.43
C PRO A 183 11.39 -9.21 4.57
N ARG A 184 11.43 -8.17 5.41
CA ARG A 184 10.49 -8.01 6.51
C ARG A 184 9.06 -7.81 6.02
N ARG A 185 8.86 -6.98 4.99
CA ARG A 185 7.55 -6.78 4.36
C ARG A 185 7.01 -8.05 3.74
N LEU A 186 7.86 -8.85 3.10
CA LEU A 186 7.47 -10.14 2.53
C LEU A 186 6.99 -11.12 3.59
N GLU A 187 7.71 -11.20 4.70
CA GLU A 187 7.32 -12.06 5.82
C GLU A 187 5.98 -11.63 6.43
N LEU A 188 5.78 -10.32 6.65
CA LEU A 188 4.49 -9.77 7.10
C LEU A 188 3.37 -10.02 6.08
N GLY A 189 3.68 -9.90 4.78
CA GLY A 189 2.76 -10.24 3.71
C GLY A 189 2.35 -11.70 3.72
N LYS A 190 3.30 -12.63 3.93
CA LYS A 190 3.04 -14.06 4.10
C LYS A 190 2.18 -14.32 5.33
N GLN A 191 2.53 -13.76 6.49
CA GLN A 191 1.75 -13.89 7.73
C GLN A 191 0.30 -13.43 7.54
N TYR A 192 0.10 -12.33 6.80
CA TYR A 192 -1.25 -11.88 6.46
C TYR A 192 -1.99 -12.91 5.60
N VAL A 193 -1.36 -13.45 4.56
CA VAL A 193 -2.01 -14.42 3.66
C VAL A 193 -2.40 -15.69 4.39
N GLU A 194 -1.55 -16.17 5.31
CA GLU A 194 -1.78 -17.38 6.09
C GLU A 194 -2.85 -17.19 7.18
N GLY A 195 -2.85 -16.03 7.82
CA GLY A 195 -3.79 -15.71 8.92
C GLY A 195 -5.02 -14.88 8.50
N ARG A 196 -5.21 -14.62 7.20
CA ARG A 196 -6.26 -13.72 6.69
C ARG A 196 -7.66 -14.10 7.17
N GLY A 197 -8.39 -13.11 7.63
CA GLY A 197 -9.76 -13.25 8.10
C GLY A 197 -10.31 -11.93 8.61
N PHE A 198 -11.62 -11.86 8.81
CA PHE A 198 -12.31 -10.64 9.25
C PHE A 198 -11.68 -10.01 10.50
N TRP A 199 -11.37 -10.81 11.51
CA TRP A 199 -10.77 -10.33 12.76
C TRP A 199 -9.35 -9.80 12.57
N MET A 200 -8.59 -10.40 11.67
CA MET A 200 -7.24 -9.91 11.34
C MET A 200 -7.30 -8.58 10.62
N ASP A 201 -8.21 -8.45 9.64
CA ASP A 201 -8.44 -7.19 8.94
C ASP A 201 -8.86 -6.08 9.91
N LEU A 202 -9.80 -6.37 10.81
CA LEU A 202 -10.25 -5.42 11.83
C LEU A 202 -9.12 -4.99 12.77
N ARG A 203 -8.27 -5.95 13.19
CA ARG A 203 -7.11 -5.67 14.05
C ARG A 203 -6.07 -4.79 13.36
N ILE A 204 -5.84 -5.02 12.06
CA ILE A 204 -4.92 -4.20 11.26
C ILE A 204 -5.47 -2.78 11.13
N LEU A 205 -6.73 -2.62 10.77
CA LEU A 205 -7.39 -1.32 10.65
C LEU A 205 -7.36 -0.56 11.99
N ALA A 206 -7.76 -1.19 13.07
CA ALA A 206 -7.72 -0.59 14.42
C ALA A 206 -6.30 -0.15 14.79
N GLY A 207 -5.28 -0.97 14.50
CA GLY A 207 -3.89 -0.64 14.79
C GLY A 207 -3.36 0.53 13.95
N CYS A 208 -3.83 0.70 12.73
CA CYS A 208 -3.45 1.85 11.89
C CYS A 208 -4.15 3.14 12.32
N LEU A 209 -5.37 3.07 12.82
CA LEU A 209 -6.09 4.24 13.36
C LEU A 209 -5.53 4.67 14.73
N ALA A 210 -5.12 3.73 15.57
CA ALA A 210 -4.53 4.02 16.87
C ALA A 210 -3.07 4.55 16.77
N GLY A 211 -2.33 4.19 15.72
CA GLY A 211 -0.94 4.58 15.55
C GLY A 211 -0.64 6.08 15.60
N PRO A 212 -1.45 6.98 15.03
CA PRO A 212 -1.30 8.43 15.13
C PRO A 212 -1.70 8.99 16.50
N LEU A 213 -2.55 8.30 17.26
CA LEU A 213 -3.09 8.75 18.56
C LEU A 213 -2.20 8.36 19.75
N LEU A 214 -1.27 7.42 19.55
CA LEU A 214 -0.36 6.92 20.61
C LEU A 214 1.07 7.50 20.50
N ARG A 215 1.25 8.59 19.74
CA ARG A 215 2.52 9.32 19.58
C ARG A 215 2.51 10.70 20.19
#